data_524266383564d0f5f18fe3b1e642d8e4
#
_entry.id   524266383564d0f5f18fe3b1e642d8e4
#
_cell.length_a   1.000
_cell.length_b   1.000
_cell.length_c   1.000
_cell.angle_alpha   90.00
_cell.angle_beta   90.00
_cell.angle_gamma   90.00
#
_symmetry.space_group_name_H-M   'P 1'
#
loop_
_entity.id
_entity.type
_entity.pdbx_description
1 polymer ?
#
loop_
_entity_poly.entity_id
_entity_poly.type
_entity_poly.pdbx_seq_one_letter_code
_entity_poly.pdbx_strand_id
1 'polypeptide(L)'
;MNDTLLLDPIRILQGPDRPVRDGAVLLESGVLKGFDQAARERAHQLGVTATQASDQLIAPCLVDPHSVLEAPFSGRAETLDSLRRCAAAAGYGQVALLPRSPTWRDSPERLIGFRDHDPREVTIHLWAGFSRGGSGSELASHGDLLDLGAIGLADDDALIPLPLLERGLLLGEMGSAPVLVAPRDPALQGDGMVREGVETLRAGWSPDPETSETLPLRQLLALHQRHPERQLRLMNLSTAAAVESLRTDPLPPLASVCWWHLLADRGTLLGGDAS
;
A
#
# COMPACT_ATOMS: atom_id res chain seq x y z
N MET A 1 -25.90 24.29 6.67
CA MET A 1 -26.21 23.34 7.78
C MET A 1 -24.97 23.27 8.63
N ASN A 2 -25.12 23.40 9.96
CA ASN A 2 -23.97 23.23 10.86
C ASN A 2 -23.54 21.76 10.78
N ASP A 3 -22.40 21.52 10.14
CA ASP A 3 -21.84 20.19 9.91
C ASP A 3 -21.06 19.74 11.17
N THR A 4 -21.74 19.86 12.33
CA THR A 4 -21.16 19.52 13.64
C THR A 4 -21.88 18.30 14.20
N LEU A 5 -21.13 17.28 14.56
CA LEU A 5 -21.62 16.00 15.04
C LEU A 5 -20.89 15.59 16.32
N LEU A 6 -21.65 15.36 17.40
CA LEU A 6 -21.17 14.70 18.61
C LEU A 6 -21.59 13.23 18.60
N LEU A 7 -20.62 12.31 18.55
CA LEU A 7 -20.83 10.86 18.71
C LEU A 7 -20.55 10.50 20.17
N ASP A 8 -21.59 10.10 20.93
CA ASP A 8 -21.46 9.78 22.35
C ASP A 8 -22.62 8.84 22.80
N PRO A 9 -22.35 7.62 23.27
CA PRO A 9 -21.04 6.97 23.30
C PRO A 9 -20.59 6.45 21.94
N ILE A 10 -19.27 6.34 21.74
CA ILE A 10 -18.65 5.68 20.59
C ILE A 10 -17.42 4.91 21.05
N ARG A 11 -17.10 3.80 20.39
CA ARG A 11 -15.84 3.08 20.61
C ARG A 11 -14.70 3.78 19.87
N ILE A 12 -13.56 3.94 20.54
CA ILE A 12 -12.40 4.69 20.03
C ILE A 12 -11.17 3.78 20.06
N LEU A 13 -10.52 3.64 18.88
CA LEU A 13 -9.20 3.05 18.71
C LEU A 13 -8.22 4.13 18.27
N GLN A 14 -7.22 4.45 19.09
CA GLN A 14 -6.26 5.53 18.81
C GLN A 14 -4.99 5.08 18.08
N GLY A 15 -4.82 3.79 17.88
CA GLY A 15 -3.67 3.21 17.20
C GLY A 15 -3.53 1.70 17.46
N PRO A 16 -2.59 1.03 16.79
CA PRO A 16 -2.47 -0.43 16.84
C PRO A 16 -2.16 -0.98 18.24
N ASP A 17 -1.39 -0.22 19.05
CA ASP A 17 -0.97 -0.65 20.38
C ASP A 17 -1.87 -0.08 21.51
N ARG A 18 -3.04 0.42 21.16
CA ARG A 18 -4.00 0.98 22.13
C ARG A 18 -5.24 0.09 22.20
N PRO A 19 -5.76 -0.17 23.42
CA PRO A 19 -7.03 -0.88 23.55
C PRO A 19 -8.19 -0.02 23.02
N VAL A 20 -9.20 -0.68 22.49
CA VAL A 20 -10.49 -0.02 22.19
C VAL A 20 -11.12 0.40 23.49
N ARG A 21 -11.61 1.63 23.56
CA ARG A 21 -12.32 2.19 24.71
C ARG A 21 -13.58 2.92 24.30
N ASP A 22 -14.52 3.03 25.20
CA ASP A 22 -15.68 3.90 25.02
C ASP A 22 -15.31 5.36 25.29
N GLY A 23 -15.99 6.29 24.61
CA GLY A 23 -15.75 7.71 24.75
C GLY A 23 -16.73 8.55 23.96
N ALA A 24 -16.38 9.82 23.76
CA ALA A 24 -17.10 10.76 22.92
C ALA A 24 -16.16 11.42 21.92
N VAL A 25 -16.68 11.76 20.73
CA VAL A 25 -15.92 12.44 19.68
C VAL A 25 -16.76 13.54 19.07
N LEU A 26 -16.17 14.73 18.95
CA LEU A 26 -16.78 15.87 18.26
C LEU A 26 -16.11 16.09 16.91
N LEU A 27 -16.92 16.14 15.87
CA LEU A 27 -16.56 16.53 14.52
C LEU A 27 -17.20 17.86 14.17
N GLU A 28 -16.41 18.81 13.66
CA GLU A 28 -16.90 20.07 13.09
C GLU A 28 -16.41 20.17 11.65
N SER A 29 -17.33 20.24 10.70
CA SER A 29 -17.01 20.31 9.25
C SER A 29 -16.03 19.24 8.77
N GLY A 30 -16.25 17.98 9.21
CA GLY A 30 -15.42 16.84 8.87
C GLY A 30 -14.06 16.77 9.61
N VAL A 31 -13.78 17.71 10.51
CA VAL A 31 -12.54 17.75 11.29
C VAL A 31 -12.80 17.33 12.73
N LEU A 32 -11.99 16.42 13.23
CA LEU A 32 -12.01 16.00 14.63
C LEU A 32 -11.52 17.14 15.51
N LYS A 33 -12.38 17.59 16.46
CA LYS A 33 -12.14 18.76 17.33
C LYS A 33 -11.90 18.40 18.79
N GLY A 34 -12.31 17.23 19.24
CA GLY A 34 -12.08 16.82 20.61
C GLY A 34 -12.56 15.42 20.93
N PHE A 35 -12.09 14.93 22.06
CA PHE A 35 -12.46 13.64 22.64
C PHE A 35 -13.05 13.83 24.02
N ASP A 36 -13.90 12.92 24.45
CA ASP A 36 -14.41 12.73 25.80
C ASP A 36 -15.01 14.02 26.38
N GLN A 37 -14.52 14.48 27.53
CA GLN A 37 -15.05 15.64 28.22
C GLN A 37 -14.95 16.93 27.37
N ALA A 38 -13.82 17.12 26.68
CA ALA A 38 -13.65 18.31 25.82
C ALA A 38 -14.63 18.30 24.63
N ALA A 39 -14.95 17.14 24.09
CA ALA A 39 -15.96 16.99 23.04
C ALA A 39 -17.36 17.36 23.55
N ARG A 40 -17.73 16.87 24.74
CA ARG A 40 -19.04 17.15 25.36
C ARG A 40 -19.21 18.63 25.71
N GLU A 41 -18.20 19.24 26.32
CA GLU A 41 -18.20 20.65 26.68
C GLU A 41 -18.35 21.56 25.46
N ARG A 42 -17.59 21.27 24.42
CA ARG A 42 -17.66 22.02 23.16
C ARG A 42 -18.99 21.84 22.45
N ALA A 43 -19.53 20.63 22.40
CA ALA A 43 -20.85 20.34 21.84
C ALA A 43 -21.96 21.09 22.61
N HIS A 44 -21.88 21.13 23.95
CA HIS A 44 -22.81 21.89 24.80
C HIS A 44 -22.77 23.38 24.47
N GLN A 45 -21.56 23.97 24.32
CA GLN A 45 -21.41 25.38 23.93
C GLN A 45 -22.05 25.70 22.58
N LEU A 46 -22.02 24.71 21.64
CA LEU A 46 -22.57 24.82 20.30
C LEU A 46 -24.05 24.43 20.20
N GLY A 47 -24.66 23.96 21.29
CA GLY A 47 -26.04 23.46 21.28
C GLY A 47 -26.23 22.17 20.47
N VAL A 48 -25.20 21.35 20.35
CA VAL A 48 -25.24 20.10 19.59
C VAL A 48 -25.63 18.95 20.50
N THR A 49 -26.64 18.17 20.09
CA THR A 49 -27.09 16.97 20.78
C THR A 49 -26.24 15.76 20.41
N ALA A 50 -26.02 14.87 21.38
CA ALA A 50 -25.29 13.64 21.16
C ALA A 50 -26.04 12.66 20.25
N THR A 51 -25.36 12.07 19.32
CA THR A 51 -25.79 10.93 18.50
C THR A 51 -25.24 9.64 19.10
N GLN A 52 -26.11 8.68 19.38
CA GLN A 52 -25.75 7.35 19.88
C GLN A 52 -24.99 6.59 18.77
N ALA A 53 -23.80 6.11 19.07
CA ALA A 53 -22.93 5.40 18.14
C ALA A 53 -22.15 4.24 18.80
N SER A 54 -22.75 3.61 19.82
CA SER A 54 -22.12 2.54 20.61
C SER A 54 -21.75 1.29 19.79
N ASP A 55 -22.40 1.07 18.67
CA ASP A 55 -22.14 0.00 17.69
C ASP A 55 -21.05 0.36 16.66
N GLN A 56 -20.60 1.62 16.65
CA GLN A 56 -19.60 2.12 15.73
C GLN A 56 -18.22 2.21 16.38
N LEU A 57 -17.19 2.20 15.55
CA LEU A 57 -15.80 2.37 15.95
C LEU A 57 -15.17 3.53 15.16
N ILE A 58 -14.63 4.51 15.87
CA ILE A 58 -13.74 5.49 15.25
C ILE A 58 -12.29 5.06 15.44
N ALA A 59 -11.53 5.07 14.38
CA ALA A 59 -10.12 4.67 14.34
C ALA A 59 -9.36 5.55 13.33
N PRO A 60 -8.01 5.58 13.37
CA PRO A 60 -7.23 6.06 12.23
C PRO A 60 -7.65 5.33 10.96
N CYS A 61 -7.75 6.05 9.84
CA CYS A 61 -8.10 5.42 8.58
C CYS A 61 -7.04 4.41 8.15
N LEU A 62 -7.47 3.41 7.40
CA LEU A 62 -6.54 2.48 6.76
C LEU A 62 -5.77 3.18 5.63
N VAL A 63 -4.57 2.70 5.36
CA VAL A 63 -3.72 3.15 4.26
C VAL A 63 -3.40 1.95 3.38
N ASP A 64 -3.68 2.07 2.08
CA ASP A 64 -3.19 1.11 1.10
C ASP A 64 -1.84 1.62 0.55
N PRO A 65 -0.72 0.99 0.90
CA PRO A 65 0.61 1.48 0.55
C PRO A 65 0.96 1.30 -0.92
N HIS A 66 0.29 0.40 -1.64
CA HIS A 66 0.52 0.15 -3.06
C HIS A 66 -0.68 -0.57 -3.69
N SER A 67 -1.32 0.10 -4.60
CA SER A 67 -2.45 -0.38 -5.37
C SER A 67 -2.25 -0.11 -6.86
N VAL A 68 -3.09 -0.70 -7.69
CA VAL A 68 -3.04 -0.51 -9.14
C VAL A 68 -4.41 -0.03 -9.63
N LEU A 69 -4.39 0.93 -10.54
CA LEU A 69 -5.54 1.37 -11.29
C LEU A 69 -5.21 1.29 -12.77
N GLU A 70 -5.71 0.27 -13.48
CA GLU A 70 -5.26 -0.05 -14.83
C GLU A 70 -5.69 0.96 -15.90
N ALA A 71 -6.84 1.58 -15.75
CA ALA A 71 -7.37 2.52 -16.73
C ALA A 71 -7.96 3.75 -16.06
N PRO A 72 -7.15 4.57 -15.36
CA PRO A 72 -7.65 5.64 -14.49
C PRO A 72 -8.47 6.70 -15.21
N PHE A 73 -8.30 6.86 -16.51
CA PHE A 73 -8.97 7.90 -17.30
C PHE A 73 -9.95 7.36 -18.34
N SER A 74 -9.91 6.08 -18.69
CA SER A 74 -10.72 5.52 -19.77
C SER A 74 -12.09 5.00 -19.32
N GLY A 75 -12.30 4.79 -18.03
CA GLY A 75 -13.53 4.24 -17.47
C GLY A 75 -13.84 2.79 -17.87
N ARG A 76 -12.88 2.08 -18.44
CA ARG A 76 -13.09 0.70 -18.92
C ARG A 76 -13.11 -0.35 -17.82
N ALA A 77 -12.29 -0.15 -16.80
CA ALA A 77 -12.21 -1.05 -15.64
C ALA A 77 -12.63 -0.28 -14.39
N GLU A 78 -11.71 0.41 -13.76
CA GLU A 78 -11.96 1.22 -12.59
C GLU A 78 -11.59 2.68 -12.86
N THR A 79 -12.37 3.60 -12.32
CA THR A 79 -12.06 5.03 -12.36
C THR A 79 -11.52 5.48 -11.01
N LEU A 80 -10.81 6.62 -10.97
CA LEU A 80 -10.37 7.22 -9.70
C LEU A 80 -11.54 7.47 -8.75
N ASP A 81 -12.69 7.89 -9.27
CA ASP A 81 -13.88 8.13 -8.45
C ASP A 81 -14.46 6.83 -7.88
N SER A 82 -14.47 5.73 -8.65
CA SER A 82 -14.90 4.44 -8.14
C SER A 82 -13.94 3.90 -7.09
N LEU A 83 -12.63 4.02 -7.33
CA LEU A 83 -11.60 3.65 -6.36
C LEU A 83 -11.76 4.43 -5.04
N ARG A 84 -11.91 5.75 -5.11
CA ARG A 84 -12.13 6.58 -3.91
C ARG A 84 -13.37 6.18 -3.13
N ARG A 85 -14.49 5.94 -3.82
CA ARG A 85 -15.73 5.49 -3.16
C ARG A 85 -15.56 4.12 -2.51
N CYS A 86 -14.96 3.16 -3.20
CA CYS A 86 -14.70 1.82 -2.65
C CYS A 86 -13.75 1.89 -1.44
N ALA A 87 -12.67 2.65 -1.56
CA ALA A 87 -11.70 2.85 -0.50
C ALA A 87 -12.35 3.49 0.75
N ALA A 88 -13.13 4.57 0.56
CA ALA A 88 -13.85 5.21 1.66
C ALA A 88 -14.84 4.26 2.33
N ALA A 89 -15.60 3.48 1.55
CA ALA A 89 -16.55 2.50 2.08
C ALA A 89 -15.87 1.38 2.88
N ALA A 90 -14.62 1.04 2.55
CA ALA A 90 -13.80 0.06 3.26
C ALA A 90 -12.97 0.66 4.41
N GLY A 91 -13.09 1.97 4.69
CA GLY A 91 -12.37 2.64 5.78
C GLY A 91 -10.95 3.11 5.42
N TYR A 92 -10.56 3.09 4.14
CA TYR A 92 -9.30 3.66 3.69
C TYR A 92 -9.43 5.17 3.51
N GLY A 93 -8.50 5.93 4.08
CA GLY A 93 -8.37 7.37 3.89
C GLY A 93 -7.26 7.75 2.91
N GLN A 94 -6.37 6.82 2.63
CA GLN A 94 -5.22 7.04 1.74
C GLN A 94 -4.95 5.79 0.91
N VAL A 95 -4.67 5.99 -0.38
CA VAL A 95 -4.28 4.93 -1.32
C VAL A 95 -3.09 5.40 -2.14
N ALA A 96 -2.05 4.60 -2.22
CA ALA A 96 -0.88 4.89 -3.05
C ALA A 96 -0.91 4.03 -4.32
N LEU A 97 -0.88 4.66 -5.49
CA LEU A 97 -0.92 3.98 -6.78
C LEU A 97 0.47 3.71 -7.32
N LEU A 98 0.74 2.46 -7.66
CA LEU A 98 1.95 2.06 -8.37
C LEU A 98 2.04 2.76 -9.73
N PRO A 99 3.24 2.93 -10.30
CA PRO A 99 3.44 3.64 -11.55
C PRO A 99 2.71 3.00 -12.74
N ARG A 100 2.33 1.74 -12.63
CA ARG A 100 1.58 1.01 -13.65
C ARG A 100 0.23 1.67 -13.91
N SER A 101 0.01 2.02 -15.15
CA SER A 101 -1.17 2.70 -15.66
C SER A 101 -1.19 2.45 -17.17
N PRO A 102 -2.13 2.91 -17.96
CA PRO A 102 -1.99 2.86 -19.42
C PRO A 102 -0.69 3.46 -19.92
N THR A 103 -0.15 4.43 -19.20
CA THR A 103 1.19 4.97 -19.39
C THR A 103 1.94 5.02 -18.09
N TRP A 104 3.18 4.54 -18.07
CA TRP A 104 4.01 4.58 -16.89
C TRP A 104 4.27 6.01 -16.42
N ARG A 105 4.21 6.24 -15.10
CA ARG A 105 4.54 7.52 -14.48
C ARG A 105 6.04 7.63 -14.23
N ASP A 106 6.81 7.74 -15.30
CA ASP A 106 8.27 7.82 -15.35
C ASP A 106 8.78 9.16 -15.89
N SER A 107 7.88 10.10 -16.09
CA SER A 107 8.20 11.47 -16.50
C SER A 107 7.28 12.48 -15.80
N PRO A 108 7.74 13.74 -15.64
CA PRO A 108 6.98 14.81 -15.01
C PRO A 108 5.54 14.99 -15.53
N GLU A 109 5.37 14.94 -16.82
CA GLU A 109 4.06 15.17 -17.49
C GLU A 109 3.03 14.11 -17.11
N ARG A 110 3.49 12.89 -16.79
CA ARG A 110 2.64 11.75 -16.44
C ARG A 110 2.18 11.75 -14.98
N LEU A 111 2.79 12.58 -14.12
CA LEU A 111 2.38 12.77 -12.73
C LEU A 111 1.34 13.87 -12.56
N ILE A 112 1.30 14.87 -13.45
CA ILE A 112 0.49 16.09 -13.30
C ILE A 112 -1.01 15.79 -13.27
N GLY A 113 -1.48 14.79 -14.02
CA GLY A 113 -2.91 14.47 -14.14
C GLY A 113 -3.61 13.95 -12.87
N PHE A 114 -2.89 13.80 -11.76
CA PHE A 114 -3.42 13.30 -10.49
C PHE A 114 -3.44 14.35 -9.37
N ARG A 115 -3.09 15.61 -9.67
CA ARG A 115 -2.89 16.66 -8.66
C ARG A 115 -4.15 17.26 -8.07
N ASP A 116 -5.28 17.15 -8.73
CA ASP A 116 -6.55 17.71 -8.24
C ASP A 116 -7.12 16.79 -7.16
N HIS A 117 -7.12 17.30 -5.95
CA HIS A 117 -7.53 16.56 -4.74
C HIS A 117 -8.44 17.43 -3.88
N ASP A 118 -9.65 16.95 -3.61
CA ASP A 118 -10.50 17.46 -2.53
C ASP A 118 -10.05 16.85 -1.20
N PRO A 119 -9.64 17.66 -0.20
CA PRO A 119 -9.18 17.14 1.10
C PRO A 119 -10.23 16.36 1.88
N ARG A 120 -11.50 16.37 1.43
CA ARG A 120 -12.61 15.58 2.01
C ARG A 120 -12.73 14.19 1.41
N GLU A 121 -11.99 13.90 0.36
CA GLU A 121 -11.96 12.61 -0.31
C GLU A 121 -10.77 11.75 0.16
N VAL A 122 -10.78 10.49 -0.26
CA VAL A 122 -9.62 9.60 -0.10
C VAL A 122 -8.42 10.18 -0.84
N THR A 123 -7.33 10.38 -0.12
CA THR A 123 -6.09 10.92 -0.69
C THR A 123 -5.43 9.88 -1.58
N ILE A 124 -5.15 10.25 -2.82
CA ILE A 124 -4.38 9.42 -3.75
C ILE A 124 -2.93 9.89 -3.76
N HIS A 125 -2.03 9.01 -3.40
CA HIS A 125 -0.59 9.19 -3.52
C HIS A 125 -0.07 8.44 -4.74
N LEU A 126 1.04 8.90 -5.31
CA LEU A 126 1.62 8.29 -6.50
C LEU A 126 3.05 7.81 -6.23
N TRP A 127 3.29 6.55 -6.52
CA TRP A 127 4.63 6.07 -6.79
C TRP A 127 5.01 6.47 -8.22
N ALA A 128 6.26 6.87 -8.43
CA ALA A 128 6.81 7.12 -9.76
C ALA A 128 7.68 5.94 -10.21
N GLY A 129 7.90 5.83 -11.53
CA GLY A 129 8.71 4.77 -12.10
C GLY A 129 10.17 4.84 -11.65
N PHE A 130 10.72 3.74 -11.18
CA PHE A 130 12.16 3.62 -10.95
C PHE A 130 12.91 3.53 -12.27
N SER A 131 12.37 2.77 -13.22
CA SER A 131 12.91 2.65 -14.57
C SER A 131 11.95 3.23 -15.62
N ARG A 132 12.49 3.65 -16.74
CA ARG A 132 11.69 4.13 -17.88
C ARG A 132 10.81 3.03 -18.43
N GLY A 133 9.53 3.30 -18.52
CA GLY A 133 8.51 2.35 -18.99
C GLY A 133 8.41 1.09 -18.13
N GLY A 134 8.98 1.04 -16.93
CA GLY A 134 9.08 -0.17 -16.14
C GLY A 134 9.91 -1.28 -16.79
N SER A 135 10.79 -0.91 -17.74
CA SER A 135 11.54 -1.86 -18.56
C SER A 135 12.74 -2.50 -17.83
N GLY A 136 13.16 -1.92 -16.70
CA GLY A 136 14.37 -2.35 -16.00
C GLY A 136 15.68 -2.11 -16.77
N SER A 137 15.66 -1.26 -17.80
CA SER A 137 16.84 -1.03 -18.67
C SER A 137 17.54 0.31 -18.41
N GLU A 138 16.75 1.36 -18.11
CA GLU A 138 17.23 2.72 -17.92
C GLU A 138 16.52 3.37 -16.72
N LEU A 139 17.25 4.14 -15.92
CA LEU A 139 16.66 4.88 -14.80
C LEU A 139 15.75 6.02 -15.32
N ALA A 140 14.63 6.24 -14.64
CA ALA A 140 13.86 7.47 -14.77
C ALA A 140 14.58 8.64 -14.09
N SER A 141 14.11 9.88 -14.29
CA SER A 141 14.66 11.07 -13.65
C SER A 141 14.13 11.19 -12.21
N HIS A 142 14.72 10.45 -11.29
CA HIS A 142 14.21 10.26 -9.93
C HIS A 142 13.99 11.58 -9.19
N GLY A 143 14.96 12.49 -9.25
CA GLY A 143 14.85 13.81 -8.59
C GLY A 143 13.64 14.60 -9.07
N ASP A 144 13.48 14.74 -10.40
CA ASP A 144 12.36 15.50 -10.99
C ASP A 144 11.00 14.91 -10.61
N LEU A 145 10.90 13.57 -10.55
CA LEU A 145 9.65 12.89 -10.19
C LEU A 145 9.27 13.11 -8.73
N LEU A 146 10.25 13.08 -7.83
CA LEU A 146 10.03 13.31 -6.40
C LEU A 146 9.73 14.78 -6.11
N ASP A 147 10.38 15.72 -6.78
CA ASP A 147 10.10 17.17 -6.67
C ASP A 147 8.68 17.51 -7.12
N LEU A 148 8.11 16.69 -7.98
CA LEU A 148 6.70 16.80 -8.39
C LEU A 148 5.71 16.10 -7.44
N GLY A 149 6.18 15.56 -6.33
CA GLY A 149 5.34 15.02 -5.26
C GLY A 149 5.04 13.53 -5.35
N ALA A 150 5.83 12.77 -6.10
CA ALA A 150 5.82 11.32 -5.95
C ALA A 150 6.28 10.95 -4.53
N ILE A 151 5.64 9.96 -3.91
CA ILE A 151 5.96 9.53 -2.54
C ILE A 151 7.17 8.61 -2.46
N GLY A 152 7.65 8.15 -3.60
CA GLY A 152 8.79 7.26 -3.76
C GLY A 152 8.82 6.67 -5.16
N LEU A 153 9.71 5.71 -5.37
CA LEU A 153 9.98 5.09 -6.65
C LEU A 153 9.61 3.60 -6.60
N ALA A 154 9.04 3.10 -7.68
CA ALA A 154 8.70 1.69 -7.84
C ALA A 154 8.71 1.32 -9.33
N ASP A 155 8.85 0.05 -9.62
CA ASP A 155 8.42 -0.48 -10.90
C ASP A 155 7.17 -1.35 -10.68
N ASP A 156 6.90 -2.32 -11.53
CA ASP A 156 5.78 -3.24 -11.34
C ASP A 156 6.12 -4.33 -10.29
N ASP A 157 5.29 -5.34 -10.16
CA ASP A 157 5.45 -6.42 -9.20
C ASP A 157 6.46 -7.50 -9.65
N ALA A 158 7.54 -7.07 -10.30
CA ALA A 158 8.71 -7.87 -10.64
C ALA A 158 9.99 -7.25 -10.09
N LEU A 159 11.02 -8.08 -9.91
CA LEU A 159 12.31 -7.60 -9.45
C LEU A 159 12.93 -6.65 -10.49
N ILE A 160 13.28 -5.45 -10.04
CA ILE A 160 14.14 -4.55 -10.83
C ILE A 160 15.50 -5.23 -11.01
N PRO A 161 16.07 -5.27 -12.24
CA PRO A 161 17.39 -5.84 -12.45
C PRO A 161 18.42 -5.28 -11.47
N LEU A 162 19.08 -6.14 -10.72
CA LEU A 162 19.97 -5.73 -9.63
C LEU A 162 21.04 -4.70 -10.01
N PRO A 163 21.69 -4.79 -11.19
CA PRO A 163 22.67 -3.78 -11.61
C PRO A 163 22.03 -2.39 -11.77
N LEU A 164 20.78 -2.32 -12.24
CA LEU A 164 20.06 -1.06 -12.37
C LEU A 164 19.61 -0.53 -11.01
N LEU A 165 19.09 -1.42 -10.15
CA LEU A 165 18.70 -1.06 -8.79
C LEU A 165 19.88 -0.51 -7.99
N GLU A 166 21.01 -1.23 -7.97
CA GLU A 166 22.23 -0.80 -7.29
C GLU A 166 22.73 0.54 -7.83
N ARG A 167 22.72 0.71 -9.17
CA ARG A 167 23.09 1.99 -9.79
C ARG A 167 22.22 3.14 -9.32
N GLY A 168 20.90 2.97 -9.26
CA GLY A 168 19.98 3.99 -8.75
C GLY A 168 20.26 4.32 -7.28
N LEU A 169 20.44 3.31 -6.43
CA LEU A 169 20.75 3.49 -5.01
C LEU A 169 22.09 4.24 -4.81
N LEU A 170 23.10 3.95 -5.62
CA LEU A 170 24.41 4.64 -5.60
C LEU A 170 24.32 6.10 -6.04
N LEU A 171 23.59 6.39 -7.13
CA LEU A 171 23.38 7.75 -7.61
C LEU A 171 22.65 8.59 -6.55
N GLY A 172 21.71 7.99 -5.84
CA GLY A 172 21.09 8.61 -4.68
C GLY A 172 20.18 9.81 -4.98
N GLU A 173 19.76 10.01 -6.22
CA GLU A 173 18.84 11.11 -6.60
C GLU A 173 17.51 11.05 -5.86
N MET A 174 17.11 9.84 -5.37
CA MET A 174 15.92 9.70 -4.53
C MET A 174 16.08 10.29 -3.12
N GLY A 175 17.28 10.67 -2.69
CA GLY A 175 17.49 11.16 -1.32
C GLY A 175 17.06 10.17 -0.25
N SER A 176 16.12 10.57 0.59
CA SER A 176 15.47 9.73 1.61
C SER A 176 14.14 9.11 1.17
N ALA A 177 13.70 9.33 -0.07
CA ALA A 177 12.46 8.75 -0.55
C ALA A 177 12.58 7.22 -0.70
N PRO A 178 11.51 6.46 -0.39
CA PRO A 178 11.54 5.02 -0.46
C PRO A 178 11.58 4.49 -1.89
N VAL A 179 12.27 3.36 -2.06
CA VAL A 179 12.22 2.53 -3.27
C VAL A 179 11.46 1.26 -2.94
N LEU A 180 10.31 1.06 -3.56
CA LEU A 180 9.43 -0.09 -3.37
C LEU A 180 9.73 -1.14 -4.43
N VAL A 181 10.02 -2.36 -4.02
CA VAL A 181 10.40 -3.47 -4.91
C VAL A 181 9.65 -4.74 -4.54
N ALA A 182 9.29 -5.53 -5.55
CA ALA A 182 8.74 -6.86 -5.37
C ALA A 182 9.87 -7.90 -5.46
N PRO A 183 10.05 -8.75 -4.44
CA PRO A 183 10.98 -9.87 -4.52
C PRO A 183 10.38 -11.01 -5.35
N ARG A 184 10.21 -10.79 -6.65
CA ARG A 184 9.57 -11.74 -7.54
C ARG A 184 10.35 -11.89 -8.84
N ASP A 185 10.72 -13.13 -9.15
CA ASP A 185 11.41 -13.49 -10.39
C ASP A 185 10.44 -14.22 -11.33
N PRO A 186 9.94 -13.54 -12.39
CA PRO A 186 9.03 -14.15 -13.35
C PRO A 186 9.67 -15.34 -14.11
N ALA A 187 10.98 -15.36 -14.29
CA ALA A 187 11.65 -16.46 -14.98
C ALA A 187 11.66 -17.74 -14.12
N LEU A 188 11.80 -17.59 -12.80
CA LEU A 188 11.68 -18.73 -11.88
C LEU A 188 10.21 -19.13 -11.67
N GLN A 189 9.29 -18.20 -11.70
CA GLN A 189 7.85 -18.48 -11.59
C GLN A 189 7.36 -19.27 -12.82
N GLY A 190 7.82 -18.94 -14.03
CA GLY A 190 7.33 -19.51 -15.28
C GLY A 190 5.81 -19.33 -15.41
N ASP A 191 5.11 -20.40 -15.72
CA ASP A 191 3.64 -20.44 -15.80
C ASP A 191 2.98 -20.77 -14.44
N GLY A 192 3.71 -20.65 -13.35
CA GLY A 192 3.23 -20.96 -12.01
C GLY A 192 2.10 -20.01 -11.58
N MET A 193 0.97 -20.58 -11.16
CA MET A 193 -0.23 -19.85 -10.74
C MET A 193 -0.41 -19.85 -9.23
N VAL A 194 -0.05 -20.95 -8.58
CA VAL A 194 -0.24 -21.21 -7.15
C VAL A 194 1.06 -21.71 -6.55
N ARG A 195 1.40 -21.26 -5.34
CA ARG A 195 2.60 -21.73 -4.65
C ARG A 195 2.68 -23.25 -4.64
N GLU A 196 3.87 -23.76 -4.90
CA GLU A 196 4.14 -25.20 -4.95
C GLU A 196 3.70 -25.91 -3.66
N GLY A 197 3.21 -27.12 -3.80
CA GLY A 197 2.79 -27.99 -2.71
C GLY A 197 1.96 -29.16 -3.18
N VAL A 198 1.68 -30.05 -2.24
CA VAL A 198 0.90 -31.29 -2.52
C VAL A 198 -0.51 -30.93 -3.02
N GLU A 199 -1.12 -29.92 -2.46
CA GLU A 199 -2.46 -29.44 -2.80
C GLU A 199 -2.48 -28.91 -4.24
N THR A 200 -1.50 -28.09 -4.63
CA THR A 200 -1.36 -27.53 -5.97
C THR A 200 -1.22 -28.64 -7.02
N LEU A 201 -0.37 -29.63 -6.73
CA LEU A 201 -0.19 -30.78 -7.63
C LEU A 201 -1.47 -31.63 -7.74
N ARG A 202 -2.17 -31.87 -6.64
CA ARG A 202 -3.44 -32.62 -6.65
C ARG A 202 -4.54 -31.89 -7.41
N ALA A 203 -4.57 -30.57 -7.38
CA ALA A 203 -5.50 -29.76 -8.14
C ALA A 203 -5.16 -29.65 -9.62
N GLY A 204 -3.97 -30.10 -10.04
CA GLY A 204 -3.50 -30.01 -11.42
C GLY A 204 -3.11 -28.60 -11.86
N TRP A 205 -2.82 -27.72 -10.92
CA TRP A 205 -2.38 -26.35 -11.21
C TRP A 205 -0.87 -26.28 -11.41
N SER A 206 -0.45 -25.32 -12.24
CA SER A 206 0.98 -25.05 -12.44
C SER A 206 1.59 -24.51 -11.15
N PRO A 207 2.61 -25.18 -10.58
CA PRO A 207 3.22 -24.73 -9.33
C PRO A 207 4.14 -23.52 -9.55
N ASP A 208 4.02 -22.51 -8.68
CA ASP A 208 4.96 -21.40 -8.54
C ASP A 208 5.98 -21.80 -7.45
N PRO A 209 7.24 -22.04 -7.79
CA PRO A 209 8.23 -22.47 -6.80
C PRO A 209 8.49 -21.37 -5.77
N GLU A 210 8.68 -21.75 -4.51
CA GLU A 210 9.00 -20.81 -3.43
C GLU A 210 10.27 -19.98 -3.72
N THR A 211 11.17 -20.53 -4.52
CA THR A 211 12.40 -19.87 -4.95
C THR A 211 12.15 -18.65 -5.83
N SER A 212 10.98 -18.53 -6.47
CA SER A 212 10.62 -17.34 -7.27
C SER A 212 10.51 -16.08 -6.42
N GLU A 213 10.28 -16.23 -5.10
CA GLU A 213 10.26 -15.14 -4.13
C GLU A 213 11.51 -15.11 -3.25
N THR A 214 11.95 -16.26 -2.74
CA THR A 214 13.01 -16.31 -1.71
C THR A 214 14.41 -16.00 -2.26
N LEU A 215 14.71 -16.30 -3.51
CA LEU A 215 16.01 -15.94 -4.11
C LEU A 215 16.10 -14.43 -4.35
N PRO A 216 15.14 -13.78 -5.05
CA PRO A 216 15.13 -12.32 -5.17
C PRO A 216 15.16 -11.61 -3.81
N LEU A 217 14.42 -12.12 -2.81
CA LEU A 217 14.42 -11.53 -1.47
C LEU A 217 15.83 -11.50 -0.87
N ARG A 218 16.58 -12.61 -0.93
CA ARG A 218 17.95 -12.66 -0.41
C ARG A 218 18.88 -11.67 -1.10
N GLN A 219 18.71 -11.47 -2.40
CA GLN A 219 19.47 -10.48 -3.15
C GLN A 219 19.15 -9.07 -2.72
N LEU A 220 17.85 -8.75 -2.50
CA LEU A 220 17.40 -7.45 -2.01
C LEU A 220 17.88 -7.17 -0.58
N LEU A 221 17.86 -8.17 0.31
CA LEU A 221 18.41 -8.05 1.67
C LEU A 221 19.90 -7.72 1.65
N ALA A 222 20.67 -8.37 0.79
CA ALA A 222 22.10 -8.09 0.63
C ALA A 222 22.34 -6.65 0.12
N LEU A 223 21.54 -6.17 -0.82
CA LEU A 223 21.59 -4.77 -1.28
C LEU A 223 21.21 -3.79 -0.18
N HIS A 224 20.16 -4.09 0.57
CA HIS A 224 19.72 -3.22 1.68
C HIS A 224 20.79 -3.09 2.76
N GLN A 225 21.44 -4.19 3.13
CA GLN A 225 22.56 -4.17 4.07
C GLN A 225 23.76 -3.36 3.57
N ARG A 226 23.98 -3.34 2.24
CA ARG A 226 25.02 -2.54 1.61
C ARG A 226 24.71 -1.05 1.53
N HIS A 227 23.43 -0.69 1.47
CA HIS A 227 22.94 0.67 1.35
C HIS A 227 21.94 1.01 2.47
N PRO A 228 22.34 0.92 3.75
CA PRO A 228 21.42 1.07 4.88
C PRO A 228 20.83 2.47 5.00
N GLU A 229 21.44 3.47 4.36
CA GLU A 229 20.94 4.84 4.29
C GLU A 229 19.79 5.01 3.30
N ARG A 230 19.51 4.01 2.44
CA ARG A 230 18.42 4.01 1.47
C ARG A 230 17.21 3.28 2.02
N GLN A 231 16.05 3.87 1.82
CA GLN A 231 14.78 3.27 2.26
C GLN A 231 14.28 2.25 1.24
N LEU A 232 14.86 1.06 1.23
CA LEU A 232 14.30 -0.05 0.46
C LEU A 232 13.06 -0.59 1.19
N ARG A 233 11.96 -0.80 0.46
CA ARG A 233 10.72 -1.40 0.96
C ARG A 233 10.32 -2.58 0.07
N LEU A 234 9.81 -3.62 0.69
CA LEU A 234 9.37 -4.83 -0.01
C LEU A 234 7.86 -4.88 -0.11
N MET A 235 7.33 -5.28 -1.26
CA MET A 235 5.88 -5.45 -1.42
C MET A 235 5.51 -6.90 -1.73
N ASN A 236 4.30 -7.27 -1.31
CA ASN A 236 3.61 -8.50 -1.68
C ASN A 236 4.34 -9.81 -1.32
N LEU A 237 4.96 -9.87 -0.14
CA LEU A 237 5.49 -11.14 0.36
C LEU A 237 4.34 -12.15 0.54
N SER A 238 4.59 -13.40 0.17
CA SER A 238 3.55 -14.43 0.16
C SER A 238 3.96 -15.76 0.80
N THR A 239 5.24 -15.93 1.15
CA THR A 239 5.76 -17.20 1.69
C THR A 239 6.19 -17.08 3.15
N ALA A 240 6.02 -18.16 3.90
CA ALA A 240 6.52 -18.25 5.28
C ALA A 240 8.05 -18.14 5.32
N ALA A 241 8.75 -18.68 4.32
CA ALA A 241 10.21 -18.60 4.24
C ALA A 241 10.71 -17.16 4.03
N ALA A 242 9.95 -16.32 3.27
CA ALA A 242 10.27 -14.91 3.12
C ALA A 242 10.10 -14.16 4.46
N VAL A 243 9.01 -14.41 5.17
CA VAL A 243 8.78 -13.82 6.50
C VAL A 243 9.85 -14.23 7.50
N GLU A 244 10.24 -15.51 7.51
CA GLU A 244 11.32 -16.00 8.37
C GLU A 244 12.67 -15.37 8.03
N SER A 245 12.95 -15.15 6.73
CA SER A 245 14.16 -14.48 6.29
C SER A 245 14.23 -13.04 6.80
N LEU A 246 13.10 -12.31 6.80
CA LEU A 246 13.04 -10.96 7.38
C LEU A 246 13.20 -10.99 8.91
N ARG A 247 12.55 -11.95 9.58
CA ARG A 247 12.60 -12.07 11.04
C ARG A 247 14.02 -12.30 11.56
N THR A 248 14.84 -12.98 10.78
CA THR A 248 16.23 -13.33 11.13
C THR A 248 17.26 -12.34 10.58
N ASP A 249 16.86 -11.42 9.71
CA ASP A 249 17.78 -10.42 9.17
C ASP A 249 18.12 -9.37 10.23
N PRO A 250 19.40 -8.98 10.38
CA PRO A 250 19.83 -7.98 11.36
C PRO A 250 19.32 -6.56 11.06
N LEU A 251 18.94 -6.28 9.80
CA LEU A 251 18.45 -5.00 9.34
C LEU A 251 17.27 -5.22 8.37
N PRO A 252 16.12 -5.70 8.83
CA PRO A 252 15.02 -6.02 7.92
C PRO A 252 14.40 -4.74 7.34
N PRO A 253 14.24 -4.65 6.01
CA PRO A 253 13.48 -3.57 5.42
C PRO A 253 11.99 -3.69 5.77
N LEU A 254 11.25 -2.58 5.70
CA LEU A 254 9.80 -2.63 5.80
C LEU A 254 9.22 -3.47 4.65
N ALA A 255 8.26 -4.32 4.98
CA ALA A 255 7.63 -5.22 4.03
C ALA A 255 6.10 -5.19 4.17
N SER A 256 5.41 -5.51 3.08
CA SER A 256 3.96 -5.68 3.06
C SER A 256 3.58 -7.08 2.59
N VAL A 257 2.37 -7.48 2.96
CA VAL A 257 1.70 -8.68 2.47
C VAL A 257 0.35 -8.26 1.90
N CYS A 258 -0.16 -9.00 0.92
CA CYS A 258 -1.54 -8.81 0.48
C CYS A 258 -2.48 -9.29 1.60
N TRP A 259 -3.58 -8.57 1.84
CA TRP A 259 -4.55 -8.94 2.87
C TRP A 259 -5.15 -10.34 2.67
N TRP A 260 -5.20 -10.82 1.44
CA TRP A 260 -5.60 -12.20 1.13
C TRP A 260 -4.71 -13.23 1.82
N HIS A 261 -3.40 -13.00 1.91
CA HIS A 261 -2.46 -13.90 2.58
C HIS A 261 -2.65 -13.95 4.10
N LEU A 262 -3.43 -13.01 4.67
CA LEU A 262 -3.82 -13.04 6.08
C LEU A 262 -5.10 -13.87 6.32
N LEU A 263 -5.90 -14.10 5.28
CA LEU A 263 -7.19 -14.80 5.36
C LEU A 263 -7.15 -16.19 4.77
N ALA A 264 -6.31 -16.43 3.78
CA ALA A 264 -6.32 -17.65 2.99
C ALA A 264 -4.90 -18.12 2.67
N ASP A 265 -4.73 -19.41 2.56
CA ASP A 265 -3.55 -20.08 2.07
C ASP A 265 -3.90 -21.01 0.89
N ARG A 266 -2.89 -21.70 0.36
CA ARG A 266 -3.11 -22.64 -0.76
C ARG A 266 -4.11 -23.77 -0.43
N GLY A 267 -4.27 -24.13 0.84
CA GLY A 267 -5.24 -25.14 1.28
C GLY A 267 -6.69 -24.71 1.08
N THR A 268 -6.95 -23.40 1.03
CA THR A 268 -8.28 -22.84 0.77
C THR A 268 -8.73 -23.08 -0.68
N LEU A 269 -7.79 -23.35 -1.59
CA LEU A 269 -8.05 -23.57 -3.02
C LEU A 269 -8.50 -25.00 -3.36
N LEU A 270 -8.69 -25.86 -2.36
CA LEU A 270 -9.06 -27.28 -2.55
C LEU A 270 -10.44 -27.51 -3.21
N GLY A 271 -11.23 -26.46 -3.43
CA GLY A 271 -12.57 -26.55 -4.01
C GLY A 271 -12.66 -26.36 -5.53
N GLY A 272 -11.57 -26.15 -6.25
CA GLY A 272 -11.58 -26.01 -7.73
C GLY A 272 -11.87 -24.61 -8.26
N ASP A 273 -12.05 -23.62 -7.41
CA ASP A 273 -12.30 -22.22 -7.80
C ASP A 273 -11.01 -21.38 -7.60
N ALA A 274 -10.06 -21.58 -8.52
CA ALA A 274 -8.92 -20.68 -8.69
C ALA A 274 -9.26 -19.60 -9.74
N SER A 275 -10.33 -18.84 -9.51
CA SER A 275 -10.71 -17.71 -10.37
C SER A 275 -10.59 -16.38 -9.63
#